data_2a95a8f1bdfe6bd6d2433514febb0da0
#
_entry.id   2a95a8f1bdfe6bd6d2433514febb0da0
#
_cell.length_a   1.000
_cell.length_b   1.000
_cell.length_c   1.000
_cell.angle_alpha   90.00
_cell.angle_beta   90.00
_cell.angle_gamma   90.00
#
_symmetry.space_group_name_H-M   'P 1'
#
loop_
_entity.id
_entity.type
_entity.pdbx_description
1 polymer ?
#
loop_
_entity_poly.entity_id
_entity_poly.type
_entity_poly.pdbx_seq_one_letter_code
_entity_poly.pdbx_strand_id
1 'polypeptide(L)'
;MIKRTGSVAEVRQQVKEWKKQGLTVGLVPTMGYLHEGHKSLIDRAVKENDRVVVSIFVNPIQFAPNEDLESYPRDIEKDTELCTNAGASLIFNPTPEEMYPNGFSTNVVMNNLTKELCGKTRPTHFGGVCTVVSKLFNIVAPDRAYFGEKDAQQLAIIKRMVADLNFDIEIKGCPIVREADGLAKSSRNTYLSAEERQAALVLSKSIALGKKMVEDGERNAQTVIDAMKKCISAEPLAKIDYVSAVSYTHLTLPTTERV
;
A
#
# COMPACT_ATOMS: atom_id res chain seq x y z
N MET A 1 -24.77 -4.98 -11.04
CA MET A 1 -24.11 -4.79 -9.71
C MET A 1 -22.91 -5.72 -9.66
N ILE A 2 -21.74 -5.26 -9.22
CA ILE A 2 -20.53 -6.08 -9.09
C ILE A 2 -20.78 -7.23 -8.11
N LYS A 3 -20.24 -8.43 -8.38
CA LYS A 3 -20.29 -9.55 -7.43
C LYS A 3 -19.37 -9.25 -6.25
N ARG A 4 -19.88 -9.44 -5.02
CA ARG A 4 -19.12 -9.37 -3.77
C ARG A 4 -19.17 -10.73 -3.08
N THR A 5 -18.02 -11.23 -2.62
CA THR A 5 -17.94 -12.49 -1.86
C THR A 5 -16.86 -12.42 -0.78
N GLY A 6 -17.09 -13.09 0.33
CA GLY A 6 -16.08 -13.34 1.37
C GLY A 6 -15.39 -14.70 1.23
N SER A 7 -15.87 -15.57 0.34
CA SER A 7 -15.40 -16.95 0.23
C SER A 7 -14.17 -17.09 -0.67
N VAL A 8 -13.10 -17.66 -0.13
CA VAL A 8 -11.89 -18.05 -0.88
C VAL A 8 -12.24 -19.04 -1.99
N ALA A 9 -13.14 -19.99 -1.73
CA ALA A 9 -13.55 -21.00 -2.72
C ALA A 9 -14.24 -20.37 -3.93
N GLU A 10 -15.15 -19.41 -3.69
CA GLU A 10 -15.86 -18.71 -4.76
C GLU A 10 -14.93 -17.84 -5.62
N VAL A 11 -13.98 -17.13 -4.99
CA VAL A 11 -12.98 -16.34 -5.74
C VAL A 11 -12.16 -17.27 -6.64
N ARG A 12 -11.64 -18.36 -6.08
CA ARG A 12 -10.87 -19.36 -6.86
C ARG A 12 -11.65 -19.96 -8.02
N GLN A 13 -12.90 -20.29 -7.79
CA GLN A 13 -13.79 -20.81 -8.86
C GLN A 13 -13.93 -19.77 -9.97
N GLN A 14 -14.28 -18.55 -9.62
CA GLN A 14 -14.50 -17.47 -10.58
C GLN A 14 -13.24 -17.16 -11.41
N VAL A 15 -12.08 -17.08 -10.74
CA VAL A 15 -10.82 -16.84 -11.45
C VAL A 15 -10.43 -17.99 -12.36
N LYS A 16 -10.64 -19.24 -11.93
CA LYS A 16 -10.42 -20.43 -12.80
C LYS A 16 -11.28 -20.38 -14.05
N GLU A 17 -12.53 -19.96 -13.95
CA GLU A 17 -13.43 -19.79 -15.09
C GLU A 17 -12.93 -18.71 -16.06
N TRP A 18 -12.45 -17.57 -15.56
CA TRP A 18 -11.85 -16.54 -16.38
C TRP A 18 -10.58 -17.01 -17.10
N LYS A 19 -9.69 -17.67 -16.37
CA LYS A 19 -8.43 -18.20 -16.95
C LYS A 19 -8.67 -19.29 -18.00
N LYS A 20 -9.71 -20.12 -17.84
CA LYS A 20 -10.12 -21.09 -18.89
C LYS A 20 -10.58 -20.40 -20.18
N GLN A 21 -11.06 -19.15 -20.10
CA GLN A 21 -11.44 -18.34 -21.24
C GLN A 21 -10.24 -17.55 -21.83
N GLY A 22 -9.03 -17.73 -21.29
CA GLY A 22 -7.83 -17.00 -21.71
C GLY A 22 -7.77 -15.56 -21.22
N LEU A 23 -8.62 -15.18 -20.23
CA LEU A 23 -8.67 -13.81 -19.72
C LEU A 23 -7.58 -13.55 -18.70
N THR A 24 -6.99 -12.36 -18.77
CA THR A 24 -6.04 -11.83 -17.79
C THR A 24 -6.74 -11.29 -16.55
N VAL A 25 -6.11 -11.47 -15.38
CA VAL A 25 -6.67 -11.08 -14.08
C VAL A 25 -5.73 -10.11 -13.36
N GLY A 26 -6.24 -8.92 -13.05
CA GLY A 26 -5.58 -7.95 -12.18
C GLY A 26 -6.06 -8.07 -10.73
N LEU A 27 -5.18 -7.79 -9.77
CA LEU A 27 -5.50 -7.73 -8.34
C LEU A 27 -5.15 -6.36 -7.77
N VAL A 28 -6.08 -5.77 -7.03
CA VAL A 28 -5.86 -4.54 -6.25
C VAL A 28 -6.10 -4.84 -4.77
N PRO A 29 -5.04 -5.10 -3.98
CA PRO A 29 -5.17 -5.31 -2.53
C PRO A 29 -5.43 -4.00 -1.80
N THR A 30 -6.50 -3.96 -0.98
CA THR A 30 -6.85 -2.82 -0.15
C THR A 30 -7.33 -3.25 1.23
N MET A 31 -7.37 -2.28 2.16
CA MET A 31 -8.01 -2.48 3.45
C MET A 31 -9.42 -1.87 3.52
N GLY A 32 -9.93 -1.34 2.41
CA GLY A 32 -11.22 -0.66 2.38
C GLY A 32 -11.13 0.83 2.69
N TYR A 33 -12.31 1.46 2.87
CA TYR A 33 -12.50 2.90 2.96
C TYR A 33 -11.84 3.63 1.80
N LEU A 34 -12.25 3.21 0.60
CA LEU A 34 -11.61 3.56 -0.65
C LEU A 34 -11.75 5.06 -0.96
N HIS A 35 -10.73 5.60 -1.61
CA HIS A 35 -10.65 6.97 -2.06
C HIS A 35 -10.01 7.05 -3.45
N GLU A 36 -9.86 8.24 -4.03
CA GLU A 36 -9.34 8.46 -5.40
C GLU A 36 -7.95 7.81 -5.62
N GLY A 37 -7.13 7.70 -4.56
CA GLY A 37 -5.86 6.97 -4.63
C GLY A 37 -6.06 5.50 -4.94
N HIS A 38 -7.02 4.83 -4.27
CA HIS A 38 -7.38 3.44 -4.57
C HIS A 38 -8.06 3.32 -5.94
N LYS A 39 -8.95 4.29 -6.27
CA LYS A 39 -9.59 4.33 -7.59
C LYS A 39 -8.57 4.36 -8.73
N SER A 40 -7.50 5.14 -8.61
CA SER A 40 -6.45 5.19 -9.63
C SER A 40 -5.74 3.86 -9.87
N LEU A 41 -5.59 3.02 -8.81
CA LEU A 41 -5.09 1.66 -8.92
C LEU A 41 -6.07 0.75 -9.68
N ILE A 42 -7.37 0.86 -9.35
CA ILE A 42 -8.43 0.07 -10.00
C ILE A 42 -8.56 0.47 -11.47
N ASP A 43 -8.61 1.77 -11.78
CA ASP A 43 -8.69 2.29 -13.15
C ASP A 43 -7.53 1.76 -14.01
N ARG A 44 -6.31 1.75 -13.46
CA ARG A 44 -5.14 1.20 -14.14
C ARG A 44 -5.25 -0.31 -14.33
N ALA A 45 -5.69 -1.03 -13.30
CA ALA A 45 -5.88 -2.46 -13.38
C ALA A 45 -6.92 -2.85 -14.44
N VAL A 46 -8.04 -2.13 -14.50
CA VAL A 46 -9.11 -2.34 -15.50
C VAL A 46 -8.62 -2.06 -16.92
N LYS A 47 -7.75 -1.06 -17.08
CA LYS A 47 -7.16 -0.74 -18.38
C LYS A 47 -6.17 -1.80 -18.88
N GLU A 48 -5.50 -2.49 -17.97
CA GLU A 48 -4.39 -3.41 -18.28
C GLU A 48 -4.79 -4.90 -18.19
N ASN A 49 -6.02 -5.23 -17.76
CA ASN A 49 -6.48 -6.61 -17.63
C ASN A 49 -7.95 -6.77 -18.05
N ASP A 50 -8.33 -7.98 -18.44
CA ASP A 50 -9.72 -8.31 -18.82
C ASP A 50 -10.67 -8.39 -17.62
N ARG A 51 -10.13 -8.78 -16.46
CA ARG A 51 -10.87 -8.90 -15.19
C ARG A 51 -10.04 -8.35 -14.05
N VAL A 52 -10.72 -7.72 -13.09
CA VAL A 52 -10.07 -7.14 -11.90
C VAL A 52 -10.77 -7.60 -10.64
N VAL A 53 -9.98 -8.15 -9.72
CA VAL A 53 -10.39 -8.44 -8.35
C VAL A 53 -9.86 -7.33 -7.44
N VAL A 54 -10.76 -6.72 -6.66
CA VAL A 54 -10.37 -5.80 -5.58
C VAL A 54 -10.56 -6.53 -4.26
N SER A 55 -9.50 -6.68 -3.46
CA SER A 55 -9.68 -7.18 -2.10
C SER A 55 -9.92 -6.03 -1.13
N ILE A 56 -10.89 -6.21 -0.24
CA ILE A 56 -11.23 -5.27 0.84
C ILE A 56 -11.13 -6.03 2.15
N PHE A 57 -9.97 -5.95 2.81
CA PHE A 57 -9.71 -6.71 4.03
C PHE A 57 -8.79 -5.95 4.98
N VAL A 58 -9.33 -5.52 6.13
CA VAL A 58 -8.54 -4.96 7.23
C VAL A 58 -7.81 -6.11 7.91
N ASN A 59 -6.54 -6.28 7.55
CA ASN A 59 -5.74 -7.44 7.96
C ASN A 59 -5.27 -7.32 9.41
N PRO A 60 -5.80 -8.11 10.36
CA PRO A 60 -5.48 -7.93 11.78
C PRO A 60 -4.01 -8.20 12.11
N ILE A 61 -3.35 -9.12 11.42
CA ILE A 61 -1.98 -9.53 11.76
C ILE A 61 -0.89 -8.52 11.37
N GLN A 62 -1.24 -7.45 10.64
CA GLN A 62 -0.29 -6.37 10.32
C GLN A 62 -0.37 -5.18 11.28
N PHE A 63 -1.25 -5.23 12.27
CA PHE A 63 -1.40 -4.20 13.29
C PHE A 63 -0.78 -4.66 14.60
N ALA A 64 -0.01 -3.79 15.24
CA ALA A 64 0.43 -3.99 16.61
C ALA A 64 -0.72 -3.74 17.60
N PRO A 65 -0.64 -4.23 18.84
CA PRO A 65 -1.72 -4.08 19.83
C PRO A 65 -2.19 -2.64 20.10
N ASN A 66 -1.31 -1.66 19.87
CA ASN A 66 -1.59 -0.24 20.12
C ASN A 66 -1.86 0.55 18.83
N GLU A 67 -2.10 -0.13 17.70
CA GLU A 67 -2.42 0.52 16.43
C GLU A 67 -3.93 0.60 16.20
N ASP A 68 -4.32 1.30 15.16
CA ASP A 68 -5.69 1.71 14.83
C ASP A 68 -6.57 0.60 14.21
N LEU A 69 -6.36 -0.68 14.52
CA LEU A 69 -7.13 -1.79 13.96
C LEU A 69 -8.65 -1.64 14.17
N GLU A 70 -9.06 -1.33 15.41
CA GLU A 70 -10.48 -1.22 15.74
C GLU A 70 -11.13 0.03 15.16
N SER A 71 -10.41 1.15 15.21
CA SER A 71 -10.87 2.44 14.70
C SER A 71 -10.64 2.63 13.19
N TYR A 72 -9.98 1.68 12.51
CA TYR A 72 -9.77 1.79 11.07
C TYR A 72 -11.11 1.92 10.33
N PRO A 73 -11.29 2.96 9.51
CA PRO A 73 -12.58 3.26 8.90
C PRO A 73 -13.04 2.15 7.95
N ARG A 74 -14.33 1.88 7.95
CA ARG A 74 -14.97 0.86 7.11
C ARG A 74 -16.29 1.39 6.55
N ASP A 75 -16.49 1.25 5.25
CA ASP A 75 -17.73 1.58 4.56
C ASP A 75 -17.83 0.71 3.29
N ILE A 76 -18.32 -0.52 3.49
CA ILE A 76 -18.33 -1.51 2.39
C ILE A 76 -19.30 -1.13 1.26
N GLU A 77 -20.36 -0.38 1.55
CA GLU A 77 -21.32 0.01 0.53
C GLU A 77 -20.71 1.10 -0.39
N LYS A 78 -20.07 2.11 0.20
CA LYS A 78 -19.31 3.13 -0.53
C LYS A 78 -18.15 2.51 -1.32
N ASP A 79 -17.44 1.57 -0.74
CA ASP A 79 -16.36 0.85 -1.40
C ASP A 79 -16.88 0.03 -2.60
N THR A 80 -18.06 -0.62 -2.43
CA THR A 80 -18.72 -1.37 -3.51
C THR A 80 -19.14 -0.45 -4.65
N GLU A 81 -19.68 0.72 -4.35
CA GLU A 81 -20.04 1.74 -5.35
C GLU A 81 -18.80 2.21 -6.12
N LEU A 82 -17.72 2.57 -5.41
CA LEU A 82 -16.46 3.01 -6.04
C LEU A 82 -15.89 1.93 -6.95
N CYS A 83 -15.83 0.66 -6.49
CA CYS A 83 -15.33 -0.46 -7.28
C CYS A 83 -16.18 -0.69 -8.54
N THR A 84 -17.52 -0.59 -8.41
CA THR A 84 -18.46 -0.74 -9.52
C THR A 84 -18.23 0.36 -10.56
N ASN A 85 -18.15 1.61 -10.13
CA ASN A 85 -17.95 2.77 -10.99
C ASN A 85 -16.56 2.79 -11.67
N ALA A 86 -15.55 2.18 -11.02
CA ALA A 86 -14.22 2.01 -11.59
C ALA A 86 -14.11 0.79 -12.53
N GLY A 87 -15.16 -0.05 -12.65
CA GLY A 87 -15.19 -1.19 -13.57
C GLY A 87 -14.53 -2.48 -13.04
N ALA A 88 -14.34 -2.60 -11.73
CA ALA A 88 -13.88 -3.85 -11.14
C ALA A 88 -14.86 -5.01 -11.43
N SER A 89 -14.34 -6.24 -11.51
CA SER A 89 -15.14 -7.42 -11.87
C SER A 89 -15.64 -8.20 -10.66
N LEU A 90 -14.88 -8.17 -9.55
CA LEU A 90 -15.19 -8.91 -8.32
C LEU A 90 -14.61 -8.18 -7.12
N ILE A 91 -15.38 -8.13 -6.03
CA ILE A 91 -14.90 -7.70 -4.71
C ILE A 91 -14.72 -8.95 -3.85
N PHE A 92 -13.50 -9.11 -3.30
CA PHE A 92 -13.20 -10.10 -2.28
C PHE A 92 -13.12 -9.41 -0.91
N ASN A 93 -14.14 -9.64 -0.08
CA ASN A 93 -14.25 -9.05 1.25
C ASN A 93 -14.40 -10.14 2.32
N PRO A 94 -13.29 -10.87 2.62
CA PRO A 94 -13.31 -11.98 3.57
C PRO A 94 -13.37 -11.50 5.02
N THR A 95 -13.83 -12.42 5.91
CA THR A 95 -13.65 -12.26 7.35
C THR A 95 -12.23 -12.68 7.80
N PRO A 96 -11.81 -12.28 9.02
CA PRO A 96 -10.56 -12.78 9.60
C PRO A 96 -10.50 -14.31 9.67
N GLU A 97 -11.61 -14.97 9.99
CA GLU A 97 -11.68 -16.44 10.10
C GLU A 97 -11.54 -17.14 8.75
N GLU A 98 -12.07 -16.53 7.67
CA GLU A 98 -11.86 -17.05 6.30
C GLU A 98 -10.40 -16.92 5.88
N MET A 99 -9.75 -15.81 6.24
CA MET A 99 -8.33 -15.60 5.92
C MET A 99 -7.40 -16.37 6.84
N TYR A 100 -7.72 -16.50 8.11
CA TYR A 100 -6.91 -17.13 9.14
C TYR A 100 -7.77 -18.11 9.94
N PRO A 101 -8.10 -19.28 9.36
CA PRO A 101 -8.92 -20.28 10.03
C PRO A 101 -8.22 -20.82 11.28
N ASN A 102 -9.00 -21.45 12.16
CA ASN A 102 -8.45 -22.08 13.36
C ASN A 102 -7.29 -23.06 13.00
N GLY A 103 -6.18 -22.96 13.72
CA GLY A 103 -4.95 -23.71 13.44
C GLY A 103 -4.02 -23.03 12.41
N PHE A 104 -4.34 -21.84 11.90
CA PHE A 104 -3.41 -21.09 11.06
C PHE A 104 -2.10 -20.82 11.81
N SER A 105 -0.95 -21.18 11.22
CA SER A 105 0.36 -21.12 11.85
C SER A 105 1.52 -20.73 10.93
N THR A 106 1.23 -20.37 9.67
CA THR A 106 2.24 -20.05 8.65
C THR A 106 2.36 -18.55 8.45
N ASN A 107 3.57 -18.02 8.52
CA ASN A 107 3.87 -16.62 8.26
C ASN A 107 4.94 -16.49 7.18
N VAL A 108 4.84 -15.45 6.36
CA VAL A 108 5.88 -15.03 5.43
C VAL A 108 6.65 -13.88 6.07
N VAL A 109 7.92 -14.10 6.37
CA VAL A 109 8.80 -13.13 7.00
C VAL A 109 9.90 -12.73 6.04
N MET A 110 10.13 -11.44 5.92
CA MET A 110 11.24 -10.88 5.15
C MET A 110 12.30 -10.29 6.09
N ASN A 111 13.55 -10.58 5.79
CA ASN A 111 14.70 -9.99 6.50
C ASN A 111 15.21 -8.75 5.74
N ASN A 112 16.02 -7.94 6.39
CA ASN A 112 16.72 -6.76 5.87
C ASN A 112 15.79 -5.59 5.51
N LEU A 113 15.03 -5.63 4.40
CA LEU A 113 14.18 -4.51 3.95
C LEU A 113 13.12 -4.08 4.98
N THR A 114 12.87 -4.90 5.98
CA THR A 114 11.87 -4.65 7.04
C THR A 114 12.49 -4.13 8.35
N LYS A 115 13.81 -3.90 8.39
CA LYS A 115 14.51 -3.49 9.61
C LYS A 115 14.65 -1.96 9.77
N GLU A 116 14.43 -1.23 8.68
CA GLU A 116 14.61 0.23 8.63
C GLU A 116 13.29 0.93 8.33
N LEU A 117 13.28 2.25 8.42
CA LEU A 117 12.14 3.11 8.12
C LEU A 117 10.90 2.69 8.94
N CYS A 118 9.75 2.54 8.27
CA CYS A 118 8.50 2.08 8.88
C CYS A 118 8.65 0.71 9.58
N GLY A 119 9.47 -0.19 9.06
CA GLY A 119 9.68 -1.51 9.67
C GLY A 119 10.43 -1.45 11.01
N LYS A 120 11.24 -0.42 11.24
CA LYS A 120 11.92 -0.19 12.52
C LYS A 120 10.93 0.22 13.62
N THR A 121 9.98 1.08 13.29
CA THR A 121 8.96 1.55 14.24
C THR A 121 7.78 0.58 14.38
N ARG A 122 7.56 -0.27 13.38
CA ARG A 122 6.48 -1.26 13.30
C ARG A 122 7.02 -2.68 12.99
N PRO A 123 7.71 -3.34 13.92
CA PRO A 123 8.48 -4.57 13.63
C PRO A 123 7.67 -5.75 13.09
N THR A 124 6.38 -5.85 13.45
CA THR A 124 5.48 -6.95 13.03
C THR A 124 4.72 -6.64 11.74
N HIS A 125 4.66 -5.38 11.34
CA HIS A 125 3.82 -4.88 10.24
C HIS A 125 4.07 -5.62 8.94
N PHE A 126 5.31 -5.63 8.47
CA PHE A 126 5.62 -6.20 7.16
C PHE A 126 5.54 -7.73 7.10
N GLY A 127 5.71 -8.43 8.24
CA GLY A 127 5.39 -9.86 8.32
C GLY A 127 3.90 -10.12 8.06
N GLY A 128 3.03 -9.29 8.64
CA GLY A 128 1.60 -9.33 8.37
C GLY A 128 1.25 -9.01 6.91
N VAL A 129 1.90 -7.97 6.33
CA VAL A 129 1.71 -7.58 4.92
C VAL A 129 2.17 -8.70 3.97
N CYS A 130 3.39 -9.24 4.16
CA CYS A 130 3.89 -10.33 3.31
C CYS A 130 2.98 -11.55 3.38
N THR A 131 2.49 -11.90 4.57
CA THR A 131 1.60 -13.05 4.76
C THR A 131 0.26 -12.85 4.06
N VAL A 132 -0.44 -11.72 4.26
CA VAL A 132 -1.73 -11.48 3.63
C VAL A 132 -1.61 -11.37 2.11
N VAL A 133 -0.59 -10.68 1.61
CA VAL A 133 -0.39 -10.51 0.17
C VAL A 133 -0.06 -11.85 -0.49
N SER A 134 0.79 -12.70 0.12
CA SER A 134 1.04 -14.05 -0.37
C SER A 134 -0.24 -14.90 -0.42
N LYS A 135 -1.11 -14.79 0.59
CA LYS A 135 -2.41 -15.47 0.58
C LYS A 135 -3.29 -14.96 -0.56
N LEU A 136 -3.39 -13.64 -0.75
CA LEU A 136 -4.17 -13.05 -1.83
C LEU A 136 -3.64 -13.48 -3.20
N PHE A 137 -2.32 -13.56 -3.40
CA PHE A 137 -1.72 -14.08 -4.62
C PHE A 137 -2.08 -15.54 -4.88
N ASN A 138 -2.07 -16.39 -3.85
CA ASN A 138 -2.48 -17.78 -3.97
C ASN A 138 -4.00 -17.97 -4.14
N ILE A 139 -4.83 -17.03 -3.66
CA ILE A 139 -6.29 -17.09 -3.80
C ILE A 139 -6.70 -16.66 -5.21
N VAL A 140 -6.18 -15.52 -5.66
CA VAL A 140 -6.57 -14.88 -6.92
C VAL A 140 -5.72 -15.36 -8.09
N ALA A 141 -4.47 -15.78 -7.86
CA ALA A 141 -3.50 -16.12 -8.90
C ALA A 141 -3.50 -15.09 -10.05
N PRO A 142 -3.29 -13.77 -9.75
CA PRO A 142 -3.42 -12.72 -10.74
C PRO A 142 -2.22 -12.71 -11.69
N ASP A 143 -2.41 -12.18 -12.92
CA ASP A 143 -1.31 -11.91 -13.84
C ASP A 143 -0.57 -10.63 -13.46
N ARG A 144 -1.30 -9.64 -12.87
CA ARG A 144 -0.74 -8.38 -12.38
C ARG A 144 -1.36 -7.98 -11.05
N ALA A 145 -0.55 -7.38 -10.16
CA ALA A 145 -1.04 -6.80 -8.91
C ALA A 145 -0.56 -5.35 -8.77
N TYR A 146 -1.45 -4.47 -8.27
CA TYR A 146 -1.28 -3.02 -8.28
C TYR A 146 -1.14 -2.47 -6.87
N PHE A 147 -0.07 -1.71 -6.63
CA PHE A 147 0.26 -1.12 -5.33
C PHE A 147 0.64 0.36 -5.49
N GLY A 148 0.27 1.19 -4.51
CA GLY A 148 0.61 2.61 -4.51
C GLY A 148 2.07 2.88 -4.14
N GLU A 149 2.74 3.77 -4.88
CA GLU A 149 4.09 4.27 -4.56
C GLU A 149 4.11 5.14 -3.30
N LYS A 150 2.94 5.55 -2.80
CA LYS A 150 2.81 6.22 -1.50
C LYS A 150 3.45 5.37 -0.38
N ASP A 151 3.24 4.08 -0.41
CA ASP A 151 3.81 3.12 0.53
C ASP A 151 5.04 2.43 -0.09
N ALA A 152 6.06 3.26 -0.43
CA ALA A 152 7.21 2.86 -1.23
C ALA A 152 7.98 1.67 -0.64
N GLN A 153 8.16 1.62 0.68
CA GLN A 153 8.81 0.49 1.35
C GLN A 153 7.98 -0.79 1.18
N GLN A 154 6.65 -0.72 1.33
CA GLN A 154 5.77 -1.87 1.08
C GLN A 154 5.89 -2.37 -0.36
N LEU A 155 5.89 -1.46 -1.33
CA LEU A 155 6.04 -1.81 -2.74
C LEU A 155 7.37 -2.53 -3.01
N ALA A 156 8.47 -2.04 -2.45
CA ALA A 156 9.79 -2.67 -2.60
C ALA A 156 9.85 -4.06 -1.95
N ILE A 157 9.27 -4.20 -0.75
CA ILE A 157 9.16 -5.48 -0.03
C ILE A 157 8.34 -6.48 -0.84
N ILE A 158 7.19 -6.08 -1.40
CA ILE A 158 6.35 -6.97 -2.20
C ILE A 158 7.05 -7.40 -3.49
N LYS A 159 7.73 -6.48 -4.19
CA LYS A 159 8.53 -6.81 -5.37
C LYS A 159 9.62 -7.84 -5.03
N ARG A 160 10.30 -7.65 -3.91
CA ARG A 160 11.34 -8.58 -3.46
C ARG A 160 10.74 -9.94 -3.09
N MET A 161 9.63 -9.97 -2.37
CA MET A 161 8.92 -11.19 -2.01
C MET A 161 8.47 -11.99 -3.25
N VAL A 162 7.96 -11.31 -4.26
CA VAL A 162 7.56 -11.94 -5.54
C VAL A 162 8.76 -12.59 -6.22
N ALA A 163 9.90 -11.89 -6.28
CA ALA A 163 11.12 -12.44 -6.85
C ALA A 163 11.67 -13.64 -6.05
N ASP A 164 11.74 -13.51 -4.72
CA ASP A 164 12.30 -14.55 -3.85
C ASP A 164 11.46 -15.82 -3.80
N LEU A 165 10.12 -15.69 -3.86
CA LEU A 165 9.17 -16.81 -3.80
C LEU A 165 8.73 -17.30 -5.19
N ASN A 166 9.31 -16.75 -6.26
CA ASN A 166 9.03 -17.11 -7.65
C ASN A 166 7.51 -17.05 -7.98
N PHE A 167 6.82 -16.04 -7.46
CA PHE A 167 5.44 -15.80 -7.89
C PHE A 167 5.43 -15.35 -9.36
N ASP A 168 4.63 -15.99 -10.19
CA ASP A 168 4.44 -15.60 -11.60
C ASP A 168 3.41 -14.45 -11.69
N ILE A 169 3.81 -13.27 -11.16
CA ILE A 169 2.94 -12.09 -11.04
C ILE A 169 3.76 -10.83 -11.33
N GLU A 170 3.27 -9.99 -12.21
CA GLU A 170 3.88 -8.68 -12.44
C GLU A 170 3.38 -7.65 -11.41
N ILE A 171 4.29 -7.02 -10.65
CA ILE A 171 3.96 -5.98 -9.67
C ILE A 171 4.03 -4.59 -10.30
N LYS A 172 2.90 -3.91 -10.36
CA LYS A 172 2.75 -2.54 -10.88
C LYS A 172 2.75 -1.52 -9.74
N GLY A 173 3.75 -0.64 -9.72
CA GLY A 173 3.72 0.57 -8.90
C GLY A 173 2.84 1.63 -9.55
N CYS A 174 1.98 2.28 -8.77
CA CYS A 174 1.10 3.34 -9.25
C CYS A 174 1.43 4.66 -8.55
N PRO A 175 1.50 5.78 -9.29
CA PRO A 175 1.85 7.08 -8.73
C PRO A 175 0.95 7.51 -7.57
N ILE A 176 1.52 8.33 -6.69
CA ILE A 176 0.80 8.89 -5.55
C ILE A 176 -0.28 9.86 -6.03
N VAL A 177 -1.49 9.72 -5.51
CA VAL A 177 -2.58 10.68 -5.72
C VAL A 177 -2.63 11.64 -4.54
N ARG A 178 -2.71 12.94 -4.86
CA ARG A 178 -2.77 14.00 -3.86
C ARG A 178 -4.05 14.81 -3.99
N GLU A 179 -4.44 15.46 -2.91
CA GLU A 179 -5.47 16.48 -2.94
C GLU A 179 -4.92 17.75 -3.63
N ALA A 180 -5.81 18.69 -3.97
CA ALA A 180 -5.44 19.92 -4.71
C ALA A 180 -4.37 20.77 -3.99
N ASP A 181 -4.31 20.69 -2.66
CA ASP A 181 -3.34 21.37 -1.83
C ASP A 181 -2.03 20.59 -1.56
N GLY A 182 -1.92 19.38 -2.15
CA GLY A 182 -0.72 18.55 -2.07
C GLY A 182 -0.75 17.45 -1.02
N LEU A 183 -1.75 17.37 -0.13
CA LEU A 183 -1.85 16.28 0.84
C LEU A 183 -2.02 14.94 0.10
N ALA A 184 -1.22 13.94 0.46
CA ALA A 184 -1.38 12.60 -0.08
C ALA A 184 -2.72 11.99 0.36
N LYS A 185 -3.49 11.41 -0.58
CA LYS A 185 -4.73 10.72 -0.26
C LYS A 185 -4.47 9.53 0.66
N SER A 186 -5.20 9.46 1.77
CA SER A 186 -5.14 8.38 2.75
C SER A 186 -6.48 8.23 3.46
N SER A 187 -6.89 6.99 3.74
CA SER A 187 -8.07 6.69 4.57
C SER A 187 -7.91 7.29 5.99
N ARG A 188 -6.68 7.38 6.48
CA ARG A 188 -6.35 7.97 7.79
C ARG A 188 -6.46 9.49 7.83
N ASN A 189 -6.58 10.19 6.72
CA ASN A 189 -6.81 11.64 6.72
C ASN A 189 -8.13 12.03 7.41
N THR A 190 -9.08 11.09 7.53
CA THR A 190 -10.32 11.29 8.28
C THR A 190 -10.14 11.42 9.79
N TYR A 191 -8.98 11.05 10.33
CA TYR A 191 -8.65 11.21 11.74
C TYR A 191 -8.23 12.65 12.10
N LEU A 192 -7.76 13.40 11.10
CA LEU A 192 -7.21 14.73 11.30
C LEU A 192 -8.32 15.76 11.55
N SER A 193 -8.15 16.57 12.59
CA SER A 193 -8.90 17.82 12.76
C SER A 193 -8.60 18.78 11.60
N ALA A 194 -9.37 19.85 11.47
CA ALA A 194 -9.12 20.87 10.45
C ALA A 194 -7.72 21.50 10.59
N GLU A 195 -7.25 21.71 11.82
CA GLU A 195 -5.93 22.25 12.10
C GLU A 195 -4.82 21.27 11.77
N GLU A 196 -4.94 20.02 12.23
CA GLU A 196 -3.98 18.94 11.92
C GLU A 196 -3.91 18.65 10.42
N ARG A 197 -5.04 18.76 9.71
CA ARG A 197 -5.07 18.60 8.25
C ARG A 197 -4.25 19.68 7.54
N GLN A 198 -4.29 20.94 8.02
CA GLN A 198 -3.45 22.02 7.46
C GLN A 198 -1.98 21.79 7.80
N ALA A 199 -1.68 21.40 9.03
CA ALA A 199 -0.33 21.08 9.47
C ALA A 199 0.28 19.93 8.65
N ALA A 200 -0.49 18.91 8.30
CA ALA A 200 -0.04 17.76 7.52
C ALA A 200 0.50 18.12 6.12
N LEU A 201 0.15 19.31 5.58
CA LEU A 201 0.69 19.80 4.31
C LEU A 201 2.21 20.03 4.36
N VAL A 202 2.80 20.16 5.55
CA VAL A 202 4.26 20.31 5.70
C VAL A 202 5.02 19.14 5.10
N LEU A 203 4.42 17.94 5.09
CA LEU A 203 5.05 16.75 4.54
C LEU A 203 5.29 16.86 3.03
N SER A 204 4.27 17.29 2.28
CA SER A 204 4.41 17.50 0.84
C SER A 204 5.33 18.68 0.51
N LYS A 205 5.29 19.74 1.32
CA LYS A 205 6.20 20.89 1.21
C LYS A 205 7.66 20.48 1.45
N SER A 206 7.92 19.65 2.44
CA SER A 206 9.29 19.18 2.73
C SER A 206 9.83 18.28 1.60
N ILE A 207 9.01 17.42 1.00
CA ILE A 207 9.40 16.61 -0.16
C ILE A 207 9.69 17.52 -1.37
N ALA A 208 8.86 18.53 -1.63
CA ALA A 208 9.10 19.48 -2.71
C ALA A 208 10.41 20.25 -2.51
N LEU A 209 10.72 20.66 -1.25
CA LEU A 209 11.99 21.27 -0.90
C LEU A 209 13.18 20.35 -1.20
N GLY A 210 13.15 19.11 -0.73
CA GLY A 210 14.21 18.14 -0.97
C GLY A 210 14.42 17.86 -2.47
N LYS A 211 13.32 17.69 -3.22
CA LYS A 211 13.36 17.53 -4.67
C LYS A 211 14.04 18.74 -5.34
N LYS A 212 13.64 19.96 -4.99
CA LYS A 212 14.23 21.18 -5.53
C LYS A 212 15.74 21.28 -5.24
N MET A 213 16.17 20.96 -4.03
CA MET A 213 17.60 20.98 -3.68
C MET A 213 18.40 20.03 -4.58
N VAL A 214 17.89 18.83 -4.84
CA VAL A 214 18.53 17.87 -5.75
C VAL A 214 18.54 18.38 -7.19
N GLU A 215 17.45 18.99 -7.66
CA GLU A 215 17.38 19.61 -9.00
C GLU A 215 18.34 20.78 -9.14
N ASP A 216 18.55 21.57 -8.07
CA ASP A 216 19.49 22.68 -8.01
C ASP A 216 20.97 22.22 -7.85
N GLY A 217 21.23 20.89 -7.78
CA GLY A 217 22.58 20.34 -7.77
C GLY A 217 23.09 19.83 -6.43
N GLU A 218 22.30 19.87 -5.33
CA GLU A 218 22.73 19.25 -4.07
C GLU A 218 22.81 17.73 -4.21
N ARG A 219 23.90 17.12 -3.76
CA ARG A 219 24.14 15.67 -3.82
C ARG A 219 24.47 15.05 -2.45
N ASN A 220 24.59 15.86 -1.42
CA ASN A 220 24.77 15.36 -0.06
C ASN A 220 23.39 15.02 0.54
N ALA A 221 23.14 13.74 0.74
CA ALA A 221 21.89 13.25 1.30
C ALA A 221 21.58 13.84 2.69
N GLN A 222 22.60 14.01 3.54
CA GLN A 222 22.42 14.56 4.89
C GLN A 222 21.96 16.01 4.85
N THR A 223 22.53 16.82 3.94
CA THR A 223 22.11 18.22 3.74
C THR A 223 20.63 18.31 3.36
N VAL A 224 20.17 17.45 2.46
CA VAL A 224 18.77 17.39 2.06
C VAL A 224 17.87 16.93 3.21
N ILE A 225 18.27 15.88 3.94
CA ILE A 225 17.53 15.36 5.12
C ILE A 225 17.38 16.45 6.19
N ASP A 226 18.46 17.16 6.49
CA ASP A 226 18.45 18.20 7.54
C ASP A 226 17.57 19.39 7.16
N ALA A 227 17.59 19.81 5.89
CA ALA A 227 16.69 20.83 5.37
C ALA A 227 15.21 20.40 5.45
N MET A 228 14.90 19.14 5.08
CA MET A 228 13.55 18.59 5.19
C MET A 228 13.10 18.51 6.65
N LYS A 229 13.95 18.01 7.55
CA LYS A 229 13.65 17.96 8.99
C LYS A 229 13.38 19.35 9.55
N LYS A 230 14.19 20.36 9.20
CA LYS A 230 13.99 21.75 9.60
C LYS A 230 12.64 22.27 9.10
N CYS A 231 12.27 21.98 7.86
CA CYS A 231 10.98 22.36 7.28
C CYS A 231 9.83 21.76 8.10
N ILE A 232 9.88 20.45 8.40
CA ILE A 232 8.82 19.76 9.15
C ILE A 232 8.74 20.27 10.60
N SER A 233 9.89 20.43 11.27
CA SER A 233 9.95 20.90 12.67
C SER A 233 9.51 22.35 12.88
N ALA A 234 9.35 23.12 11.81
CA ALA A 234 8.75 24.45 11.86
C ALA A 234 7.22 24.41 12.06
N GLU A 235 6.59 23.24 11.84
CA GLU A 235 5.17 23.02 12.09
C GLU A 235 4.97 22.45 13.50
N PRO A 236 4.35 23.21 14.44
CA PRO A 236 4.25 22.80 15.85
C PRO A 236 3.50 21.48 16.08
N LEU A 237 2.52 21.15 15.24
CA LEU A 237 1.73 19.91 15.35
C LEU A 237 2.45 18.70 14.72
N ALA A 238 3.55 18.90 13.98
CA ALA A 238 4.25 17.82 13.33
C ALA A 238 5.28 17.17 14.26
N LYS A 239 5.15 15.85 14.45
CA LYS A 239 6.14 15.02 15.14
C LYS A 239 6.82 14.11 14.14
N ILE A 240 8.13 14.29 13.96
CA ILE A 240 8.92 13.46 13.03
C ILE A 240 9.13 12.07 13.63
N ASP A 241 8.72 11.04 12.91
CA ASP A 241 9.14 9.64 13.14
C ASP A 241 10.50 9.40 12.46
N TYR A 242 10.56 9.57 11.14
CA TYR A 242 11.82 9.55 10.39
C TYR A 242 11.76 10.44 9.14
N VAL A 243 12.94 10.89 8.70
CA VAL A 243 13.20 11.45 7.37
C VAL A 243 14.50 10.84 6.90
N SER A 244 14.48 10.13 5.79
CA SER A 244 15.64 9.39 5.27
C SER A 244 15.70 9.46 3.75
N ALA A 245 16.91 9.54 3.21
CA ALA A 245 17.19 9.27 1.81
C ALA A 245 17.69 7.82 1.69
N VAL A 246 17.08 7.04 0.82
CA VAL A 246 17.35 5.60 0.73
C VAL A 246 17.55 5.17 -0.73
N SER A 247 18.34 4.12 -0.94
CA SER A 247 18.36 3.40 -2.20
C SER A 247 17.03 2.68 -2.40
N TYR A 248 16.41 2.85 -3.55
CA TYR A 248 15.16 2.13 -3.90
C TYR A 248 15.33 0.61 -3.93
N THR A 249 16.56 0.13 -4.16
CA THR A 249 16.87 -1.30 -4.22
C THR A 249 17.05 -1.91 -2.83
N HIS A 250 17.67 -1.19 -1.91
CA HIS A 250 18.08 -1.74 -0.62
C HIS A 250 17.29 -1.16 0.56
N LEU A 251 16.57 -0.05 0.37
CA LEU A 251 15.88 0.74 1.42
C LEU A 251 16.78 1.08 2.61
N THR A 252 18.08 1.18 2.35
CA THR A 252 19.11 1.60 3.30
C THR A 252 19.69 2.93 2.86
N LEU A 253 20.25 3.68 3.78
CA LEU A 253 21.04 4.86 3.41
C LEU A 253 22.12 4.46 2.41
N PRO A 254 22.38 5.27 1.36
CA PRO A 254 23.49 5.03 0.47
C PRO A 254 24.76 4.94 1.31
N THR A 255 25.53 3.86 1.17
CA THR A 255 26.84 3.71 1.80
C THR A 255 27.90 4.63 1.17
N THR A 256 27.58 5.26 0.05
CA THR A 256 28.35 6.31 -0.60
C THR A 256 27.55 7.61 -0.55
N GLU A 257 28.17 8.69 -0.18
CA GLU A 257 27.58 10.04 0.05
C GLU A 257 26.96 10.70 -1.20
N ARG A 258 26.57 9.93 -2.22
CA ARG A 258 25.98 10.46 -3.46
C ARG A 258 24.58 9.95 -3.66
N VAL A 259 23.63 10.86 -3.73
CA VAL A 259 22.24 10.65 -4.18
C VAL A 259 22.21 10.68 -5.71
#